data_1daa3c1877e11a14d8ca53441c311ce6
#
_entry.id   1daa3c1877e11a14d8ca53441c311ce6
#
_cell.length_a   1.000
_cell.length_b   1.000
_cell.length_c   1.000
_cell.angle_alpha   90.00
_cell.angle_beta   90.00
_cell.angle_gamma   90.00
#
_symmetry.space_group_name_H-M   'P 1'
#
loop_
_entity.id
_entity.type
_entity.pdbx_description
1 polymer ?
#
loop_
_entity_poly.entity_id
_entity_poly.type
_entity_poly.pdbx_seq_one_letter_code
_entity_poly.pdbx_strand_id
1 'polypeptide(L)'
;MKSLFGKLVLLFIVMGLANGYVKAQAEEWKEFTEATTGVFSYDAASINSTPEGFVRVWIHNLTKQETNLVEFNCKERSYHVLDVIHYDEPERIKSRETYYDNPTHNWYDISSKSVVEALYKIVCP
;
A
#
# COMPACT_ATOMS: atom_id res chain seq x y z
N MET A 1 7.10 -10.09 46.03
CA MET A 1 7.04 -9.95 45.63
C MET A 1 7.47 -9.50 44.94
N LYS A 2 7.48 -9.26 44.74
CA LYS A 2 7.77 -8.85 44.01
C LYS A 2 7.61 -8.90 42.92
N SER A 3 7.53 -9.44 42.84
CA SER A 3 7.44 -9.84 41.72
C SER A 3 6.44 -9.44 40.97
N LEU A 4 5.48 -9.35 41.37
CA LEU A 4 4.44 -8.94 40.69
C LEU A 4 4.74 -7.74 40.16
N PHE A 5 5.46 -7.05 40.67
CA PHE A 5 5.65 -5.90 40.27
C PHE A 5 6.34 -5.87 39.08
N GLY A 6 7.20 -6.74 38.99
CA GLY A 6 7.84 -6.66 37.85
C GLY A 6 6.97 -6.92 36.77
N LYS A 7 6.10 -7.69 36.91
CA LYS A 7 5.34 -7.96 35.82
C LYS A 7 4.61 -6.89 35.38
N LEU A 8 4.25 -6.12 36.18
CA LEU A 8 3.52 -5.15 35.81
C LEU A 8 4.25 -4.29 34.96
N VAL A 9 5.39 -4.10 35.16
CA VAL A 9 6.03 -3.24 34.38
C VAL A 9 6.12 -3.70 33.12
N LEU A 10 6.38 -4.82 32.96
CA LEU A 10 6.49 -5.17 31.73
C LEU A 10 5.42 -5.02 30.93
N LEU A 11 4.38 -5.22 31.34
CA LEU A 11 3.33 -5.09 30.54
C LEU A 11 3.25 -3.82 30.04
N PHE A 12 3.63 -2.84 30.62
CA PHE A 12 3.41 -1.67 30.22
C PHE A 12 4.26 -1.29 29.19
N ILE A 13 5.37 -1.72 29.21
CA ILE A 13 6.12 -1.36 28.25
C ILE A 13 5.65 -1.76 27.07
N VAL A 14 5.16 -2.82 27.04
CA VAL A 14 4.67 -3.26 25.95
C VAL A 14 3.80 -2.42 25.41
N MET A 15 3.07 -1.84 26.06
CA MET A 15 2.20 -1.07 25.46
C MET A 15 2.69 0.12 25.22
N GLY A 16 3.52 0.48 25.85
CA GLY A 16 3.92 1.72 25.60
C GLY A 16 4.48 1.81 24.33
N LEU A 17 4.97 1.10 23.94
CA LEU A 17 5.41 1.26 22.79
C LEU A 17 4.65 0.97 21.87
N ALA A 18 4.05 0.46 22.25
CA ALA A 18 3.27 0.18 21.35
C ALA A 18 2.59 1.16 21.02
N ASN A 19 2.87 1.83 21.16
CA ASN A 19 2.32 2.39 20.66
C ASN A 19 2.44 2.90 19.91
N GLY A 20 2.64 2.89 19.68
CA GLY A 20 2.75 3.17 19.07
C GLY A 20 3.01 3.11 18.01
N TYR A 21 3.43 2.92 17.90
CA TYR A 21 3.60 2.63 17.00
C TYR A 21 3.33 2.13 16.33
N VAL A 22 3.46 2.21 16.46
CA VAL A 22 3.20 1.74 15.91
C VAL A 22 2.95 1.37 15.16
N LYS A 23 2.87 1.19 15.06
CA LYS A 23 2.67 0.83 14.39
C LYS A 23 2.18 0.52 13.41
N ALA A 24 2.48 0.44 13.87
CA ALA A 24 2.26 0.35 12.49
C ALA A 24 1.23 -0.66 12.22
N GLN A 25 0.50 -0.49 11.18
CA GLN A 25 -0.51 -1.41 10.89
C GLN A 25 0.06 -2.61 10.23
N ALA A 26 -0.47 -3.77 10.50
CA ALA A 26 -0.11 -4.97 9.78
C ALA A 26 -0.64 -4.85 8.37
N GLU A 27 0.12 -5.28 7.41
CA GLU A 27 -0.33 -5.31 6.03
C GLU A 27 -1.44 -6.34 5.86
N GLU A 28 -2.32 -6.07 4.94
CA GLU A 28 -3.44 -6.96 4.71
C GLU A 28 -3.59 -7.18 3.21
N TRP A 29 -2.82 -8.07 2.65
CA TRP A 29 -2.77 -8.31 1.21
C TRP A 29 -3.91 -9.18 0.73
N LYS A 30 -4.61 -8.71 -0.31
CA LYS A 30 -5.73 -9.44 -0.90
C LYS A 30 -5.54 -9.50 -2.39
N GLU A 31 -5.75 -10.67 -2.99
CA GLU A 31 -5.69 -10.79 -4.44
C GLU A 31 -6.95 -10.17 -5.05
N PHE A 32 -6.83 -9.56 -6.18
CA PHE A 32 -7.97 -8.81 -6.70
C PHE A 32 -8.22 -8.93 -8.19
N THR A 33 -7.40 -9.55 -8.97
CA THR A 33 -7.66 -9.56 -10.38
C THR A 33 -7.44 -10.92 -10.98
N GLU A 34 -8.17 -11.16 -12.06
CA GLU A 34 -8.02 -12.35 -12.83
C GLU A 34 -7.30 -12.06 -14.12
N ALA A 35 -6.61 -10.93 -14.18
CA ALA A 35 -5.90 -10.56 -15.38
C ALA A 35 -4.92 -11.63 -15.77
N THR A 36 -4.75 -11.82 -17.06
CA THR A 36 -3.88 -12.86 -17.54
C THR A 36 -2.41 -12.48 -17.42
N THR A 37 -2.13 -11.24 -17.07
CA THR A 37 -0.77 -10.74 -17.04
C THR A 37 -0.03 -10.99 -15.75
N GLY A 38 -0.66 -11.65 -14.80
CA GLY A 38 0.03 -11.99 -13.56
C GLY A 38 -0.89 -12.00 -12.36
N VAL A 39 -0.28 -12.22 -11.22
CA VAL A 39 -1.01 -12.25 -9.96
C VAL A 39 -0.81 -10.92 -9.26
N PHE A 40 -1.91 -10.27 -8.93
CA PHE A 40 -1.88 -8.98 -8.28
C PHE A 40 -2.59 -9.02 -6.94
N SER A 41 -2.05 -8.30 -5.97
CA SER A 41 -2.73 -8.13 -4.68
C SER A 41 -2.62 -6.67 -4.26
N TYR A 42 -3.48 -6.24 -3.36
CA TYR A 42 -3.41 -4.90 -2.80
C TYR A 42 -3.42 -5.01 -1.28
N ASP A 43 -2.82 -4.02 -0.63
CA ASP A 43 -2.79 -4.00 0.82
C ASP A 43 -4.01 -3.21 1.29
N ALA A 44 -5.03 -3.91 1.76
CA ALA A 44 -6.26 -3.27 2.18
C ALA A 44 -6.03 -2.32 3.35
N ALA A 45 -5.03 -2.60 4.18
CA ALA A 45 -4.72 -1.73 5.31
C ALA A 45 -4.06 -0.42 4.88
N SER A 46 -3.56 -0.35 3.64
CA SER A 46 -2.87 0.84 3.17
C SER A 46 -3.81 1.85 2.49
N ILE A 47 -5.07 1.49 2.26
CA ILE A 47 -5.97 2.38 1.55
C ILE A 47 -6.22 3.62 2.38
N ASN A 48 -5.93 4.79 1.85
CA ASN A 48 -6.22 6.01 2.57
C ASN A 48 -6.49 7.16 1.61
N SER A 49 -7.23 8.16 2.08
CA SER A 49 -7.55 9.34 1.30
C SER A 49 -6.59 10.46 1.61
N THR A 50 -6.27 11.26 0.63
CA THR A 50 -5.41 12.42 0.83
C THR A 50 -6.28 13.65 1.06
N PRO A 51 -5.71 14.75 1.55
CA PRO A 51 -6.47 15.99 1.74
C PRO A 51 -7.09 16.50 0.45
N GLU A 52 -6.48 16.19 -0.69
CA GLU A 52 -7.01 16.64 -1.98
C GLU A 52 -8.16 15.77 -2.47
N GLY A 53 -8.47 14.69 -1.77
CA GLY A 53 -9.57 13.82 -2.17
C GLY A 53 -9.15 12.66 -3.03
N PHE A 54 -7.86 12.40 -3.15
CA PHE A 54 -7.38 11.25 -3.90
C PHE A 54 -7.29 10.03 -2.98
N VAL A 55 -7.18 8.85 -3.54
CA VAL A 55 -7.07 7.63 -2.74
C VAL A 55 -5.79 6.90 -3.12
N ARG A 56 -5.01 6.52 -2.13
CA ARG A 56 -3.75 5.80 -2.33
C ARG A 56 -3.85 4.38 -1.83
N VAL A 57 -3.18 3.46 -2.51
CA VAL A 57 -3.13 2.07 -2.09
C VAL A 57 -1.86 1.44 -2.64
N TRP A 58 -1.26 0.55 -1.85
CA TRP A 58 -0.10 -0.22 -2.31
C TRP A 58 -0.57 -1.48 -3.00
N ILE A 59 0.02 -1.82 -4.14
CA ILE A 59 -0.28 -3.05 -4.85
C ILE A 59 1.00 -3.83 -5.09
N HIS A 60 0.86 -5.12 -5.27
CA HIS A 60 1.97 -6.02 -5.47
C HIS A 60 1.75 -6.80 -6.73
N ASN A 61 2.72 -6.78 -7.63
CA ASN A 61 2.69 -7.61 -8.82
C ASN A 61 3.66 -8.75 -8.56
N LEU A 62 3.14 -9.90 -8.18
CA LEU A 62 3.98 -11.01 -7.80
C LEU A 62 4.76 -11.60 -8.97
N THR A 63 4.22 -11.47 -10.16
CA THR A 63 4.90 -11.99 -11.34
C THR A 63 6.16 -11.20 -11.64
N LYS A 64 6.10 -9.87 -11.45
CA LYS A 64 7.25 -9.02 -11.74
C LYS A 64 8.07 -8.67 -10.52
N GLN A 65 7.68 -9.16 -9.34
CA GLN A 65 8.38 -8.85 -8.10
C GLN A 65 8.47 -7.33 -7.91
N GLU A 66 7.34 -6.68 -7.97
CA GLU A 66 7.27 -5.24 -7.93
C GLU A 66 6.15 -4.80 -7.04
N THR A 67 6.36 -3.75 -6.25
CA THR A 67 5.31 -3.16 -5.40
C THR A 67 5.17 -1.71 -5.79
N ASN A 68 3.96 -1.25 -5.99
CA ASN A 68 3.69 0.11 -6.44
C ASN A 68 2.72 0.80 -5.51
N LEU A 69 2.94 2.11 -5.29
CA LEU A 69 1.95 2.93 -4.62
C LEU A 69 1.17 3.65 -5.71
N VAL A 70 -0.11 3.39 -5.80
CA VAL A 70 -0.97 3.97 -6.83
C VAL A 70 -1.88 5.00 -6.18
N GLU A 71 -2.04 6.15 -6.84
CA GLU A 71 -2.95 7.18 -6.38
C GLU A 71 -4.03 7.35 -7.41
N PHE A 72 -5.29 7.31 -6.96
CA PHE A 72 -6.44 7.47 -7.83
C PHE A 72 -7.13 8.81 -7.63
N ASN A 73 -7.50 9.44 -8.73
CA ASN A 73 -8.46 10.53 -8.69
C ASN A 73 -9.79 9.87 -9.03
N CYS A 74 -10.56 9.50 -8.02
CA CYS A 74 -11.78 8.75 -8.22
C CYS A 74 -12.81 9.53 -9.02
N LYS A 75 -12.85 10.86 -8.84
CA LYS A 75 -13.81 11.67 -9.50
C LYS A 75 -13.53 11.78 -10.98
N GLU A 76 -12.26 11.88 -11.36
CA GLU A 76 -11.90 12.03 -12.76
C GLU A 76 -11.58 10.71 -13.44
N ARG A 77 -11.66 9.61 -12.72
CA ARG A 77 -11.37 8.29 -13.26
C ARG A 77 -9.94 8.24 -13.83
N SER A 78 -8.99 8.69 -13.07
CA SER A 78 -7.60 8.68 -13.50
C SER A 78 -6.69 8.21 -12.38
N TYR A 79 -5.47 7.88 -12.70
CA TYR A 79 -4.50 7.39 -11.73
C TYR A 79 -3.09 7.74 -12.13
N HIS A 80 -2.19 7.65 -11.19
CA HIS A 80 -0.76 7.62 -11.50
C HIS A 80 -0.04 6.84 -10.39
N VAL A 81 1.20 6.48 -10.66
CA VAL A 81 2.00 5.71 -9.72
C VAL A 81 2.95 6.65 -9.04
N LEU A 82 2.99 6.62 -7.72
CA LEU A 82 3.85 7.50 -6.93
C LEU A 82 5.15 6.83 -6.51
N ASP A 83 5.18 5.51 -6.48
CA ASP A 83 6.33 4.80 -5.94
C ASP A 83 6.39 3.43 -6.58
N VAL A 84 7.58 3.00 -6.96
CA VAL A 84 7.79 1.69 -7.57
C VAL A 84 8.98 1.05 -6.89
N ILE A 85 8.78 -0.11 -6.28
CA ILE A 85 9.85 -0.83 -5.60
C ILE A 85 10.04 -2.14 -6.32
N HIS A 86 11.25 -2.41 -6.78
CA HIS A 86 11.59 -3.65 -7.45
C HIS A 86 12.39 -4.53 -6.51
N TYR A 87 12.11 -5.82 -6.52
CA TYR A 87 12.82 -6.77 -5.66
C TYR A 87 13.54 -7.79 -6.53
N ASP A 88 14.73 -8.24 -6.10
CA ASP A 88 15.37 -9.33 -6.79
C ASP A 88 15.15 -10.65 -6.03
N GLU A 89 14.72 -10.56 -4.77
CA GLU A 89 14.35 -11.71 -3.98
C GLU A 89 13.32 -11.22 -2.99
N PRO A 90 12.54 -12.10 -2.38
CA PRO A 90 11.58 -11.66 -1.38
C PRO A 90 12.28 -10.80 -0.33
N GLU A 91 11.70 -9.67 -0.07
CA GLU A 91 12.16 -8.75 0.96
C GLU A 91 13.54 -8.12 0.67
N ARG A 92 14.06 -8.27 -0.54
CA ARG A 92 15.31 -7.61 -0.86
C ARG A 92 15.10 -6.63 -2.00
N ILE A 93 15.16 -5.36 -1.70
CA ILE A 93 14.91 -4.33 -2.67
C ILE A 93 16.08 -4.18 -3.62
N LYS A 94 15.78 -4.26 -4.92
CA LYS A 94 16.79 -4.07 -5.95
C LYS A 94 16.87 -2.61 -6.33
N SER A 95 15.74 -1.94 -6.46
CA SER A 95 15.73 -0.53 -6.81
C SER A 95 14.39 0.09 -6.42
N ARG A 96 14.34 1.40 -6.39
CA ARG A 96 13.11 2.12 -6.04
C ARG A 96 13.09 3.44 -6.78
N GLU A 97 11.92 3.78 -7.32
CA GLU A 97 11.71 5.03 -8.02
C GLU A 97 10.53 5.74 -7.38
N THR A 98 10.66 7.01 -7.08
CA THR A 98 9.58 7.76 -6.45
C THR A 98 9.24 8.96 -7.30
N TYR A 99 7.96 9.31 -7.33
CA TYR A 99 7.47 10.40 -8.17
C TYR A 99 6.59 11.38 -7.39
N TYR A 100 6.69 11.40 -6.07
CA TYR A 100 5.85 12.25 -5.24
C TYR A 100 5.95 13.72 -5.60
N ASP A 101 7.15 14.19 -5.89
CA ASP A 101 7.35 15.58 -6.11
C ASP A 101 7.57 15.94 -7.57
N ASN A 102 7.14 15.10 -8.47
CA ASN A 102 7.33 15.35 -9.88
C ASN A 102 6.09 16.04 -10.44
N PRO A 103 6.11 17.36 -10.59
CA PRO A 103 4.92 18.07 -11.03
C PRO A 103 4.53 17.78 -12.48
N THR A 104 5.41 17.15 -13.25
CA THR A 104 5.09 16.82 -14.62
C THR A 104 4.65 15.38 -14.75
N HIS A 105 4.51 14.65 -13.64
CA HIS A 105 4.08 13.27 -13.70
C HIS A 105 2.60 13.23 -14.08
N ASN A 106 2.31 12.61 -15.18
CA ASN A 106 0.96 12.67 -15.74
C ASN A 106 -0.01 11.72 -15.08
N TRP A 107 -1.25 12.14 -15.06
CA TRP A 107 -2.34 11.26 -14.69
C TRP A 107 -2.76 10.51 -15.96
N TYR A 108 -3.12 9.25 -15.81
CA TYR A 108 -3.55 8.41 -16.92
C TYR A 108 -5.00 8.00 -16.75
N ASP A 109 -5.73 7.91 -17.86
CA ASP A 109 -7.11 7.44 -17.83
C ASP A 109 -7.11 5.96 -17.51
N ILE A 110 -8.16 5.51 -16.83
CA ILE A 110 -8.29 4.11 -16.47
C ILE A 110 -8.94 3.35 -17.61
N SER A 111 -8.21 2.40 -18.18
CA SER A 111 -8.72 1.62 -19.31
C SER A 111 -9.68 0.54 -18.84
N SER A 112 -10.68 0.26 -19.64
CA SER A 112 -11.63 -0.81 -19.35
C SER A 112 -10.93 -2.15 -19.28
N LYS A 113 -11.36 -2.98 -18.37
CA LYS A 113 -10.88 -4.35 -18.26
C LYS A 113 -9.39 -4.44 -17.92
N SER A 114 -8.85 -3.39 -17.36
CA SER A 114 -7.45 -3.40 -16.93
C SER A 114 -7.34 -3.77 -15.46
N VAL A 115 -6.13 -4.11 -15.03
CA VAL A 115 -5.85 -4.37 -13.64
C VAL A 115 -6.17 -3.12 -12.82
N VAL A 116 -5.84 -1.94 -13.37
CA VAL A 116 -6.07 -0.69 -12.68
C VAL A 116 -7.56 -0.43 -12.50
N GLU A 117 -8.38 -0.81 -13.47
CA GLU A 117 -9.82 -0.64 -13.32
C GLU A 117 -10.35 -1.55 -12.22
N ALA A 118 -9.86 -2.79 -12.12
CA ALA A 118 -10.28 -3.69 -11.07
C ALA A 118 -9.95 -3.10 -9.70
N LEU A 119 -8.78 -2.47 -9.55
CA LEU A 119 -8.39 -1.87 -8.31
C LEU A 119 -9.23 -0.62 -8.03
N TYR A 120 -9.50 0.19 -9.06
CA TYR A 120 -10.30 1.39 -8.94
C TYR A 120 -11.69 1.06 -8.37
N LYS A 121 -12.29 -0.04 -8.83
CA LYS A 121 -13.60 -0.44 -8.35
C LYS A 121 -13.58 -0.88 -6.90
N ILE A 122 -12.44 -1.29 -6.40
CA ILE A 122 -12.31 -1.69 -5.01
C ILE A 122 -12.11 -0.48 -4.11
N VAL A 123 -11.27 0.46 -4.51
CA VAL A 123 -10.86 1.55 -3.63
C VAL A 123 -11.65 2.84 -3.78
N CYS A 124 -12.28 3.06 -4.93
CA CYS A 124 -13.07 4.27 -5.14
C CYS A 124 -14.53 4.00 -4.86
N PRO A 125 -15.19 4.86 -4.10
CA PRO A 125 -16.60 4.63 -3.73
C PRO A 125 -17.56 4.75 -4.91
#